data_e00c5d6a719927e9ce960d492b6e609a
#
_entry.id   e00c5d6a719927e9ce960d492b6e609a
#
_cell.length_a   1.000
_cell.length_b   1.000
_cell.length_c   1.000
_cell.angle_alpha   90.00
_cell.angle_beta   90.00
_cell.angle_gamma   90.00
#
_symmetry.space_group_name_H-M   'P 1'
#
loop_
_entity.id
_entity.type
_entity.pdbx_description
1 polymer ?
#
loop_
_entity_poly.entity_id
_entity_poly.type
_entity_poly.pdbx_seq_one_letter_code
_entity_poly.pdbx_strand_id
1 'polypeptide(L)'
;MGATGAYMSTVDSIQRNGKIWFQESDERTFINHTDEPYEDTFLTPIRSLSDVIEVHKRELGDTIIHGNGLWAMDLWARGWLDDSAIWENLGKLSNLYQAYQNGYGQASRFDVALVVDEYSLHRMANQGPVGDELLGEMQLNLYHAGLSTCYVQLEDVLAGRVDDAKLYIITSAFDMTDEQIEQLQTALHKDGKTTLFMYNFGSMTTQQAEALTGMEFKVNILQSKTGIKMTKQSAVPGLISDNHTALISRAMKVVGGQTETLGKYSDGSVGFAINRQKDYTTIFYGDSLLSVNNLKAIARACGIHVYSDSEDVLMANQNMVVFHAVTAGEKAVTFEGKTDVWDYFNNKWYTDVDSVTFSAQIGETKYLFYGDKEEIENWSLPIYR
;
A
#
# COMPACT_ATOMS: atom_id res chain seq x y z
N MET A 1 3.00 -3.76 18.61
CA MET A 1 3.44 -4.98 17.94
C MET A 1 2.38 -5.41 16.95
N GLY A 2 2.75 -5.95 15.79
CA GLY A 2 1.78 -6.38 14.77
C GLY A 2 1.03 -5.25 14.07
N ALA A 3 1.61 -4.07 13.96
CA ALA A 3 1.07 -2.92 13.24
C ALA A 3 2.17 -2.25 12.41
N THR A 4 1.80 -1.30 11.57
CA THR A 4 2.72 -0.42 10.84
C THR A 4 2.13 0.99 10.81
N GLY A 5 2.94 1.97 10.45
CA GLY A 5 2.49 3.33 10.16
C GLY A 5 2.36 3.56 8.65
N ALA A 6 1.55 4.54 8.27
CA ALA A 6 1.49 5.00 6.89
C ALA A 6 2.60 6.05 6.65
N TYR A 7 3.13 6.11 5.43
CA TYR A 7 4.00 7.20 5.04
C TYR A 7 3.25 8.54 5.04
N MET A 8 3.92 9.58 5.51
CA MET A 8 3.38 10.95 5.50
C MET A 8 3.58 11.64 4.14
N SER A 9 4.09 10.94 3.13
CA SER A 9 4.40 11.47 1.80
C SER A 9 4.32 10.39 0.72
N THR A 10 4.32 10.82 -0.53
CA THR A 10 4.42 9.95 -1.71
C THR A 10 5.88 9.60 -1.99
N VAL A 11 6.42 8.71 -1.16
CA VAL A 11 7.86 8.43 -1.06
C VAL A 11 8.48 7.93 -2.36
N ASP A 12 7.73 7.12 -3.13
CA ASP A 12 8.22 6.59 -4.39
C ASP A 12 8.29 7.66 -5.50
N SER A 13 7.45 8.69 -5.43
CA SER A 13 7.58 9.86 -6.30
C SER A 13 8.84 10.65 -6.00
N ILE A 14 9.18 10.83 -4.72
CA ILE A 14 10.41 11.52 -4.30
C ILE A 14 11.62 10.82 -4.90
N GLN A 15 11.68 9.49 -4.77
CA GLN A 15 12.78 8.69 -5.30
C GLN A 15 12.83 8.69 -6.84
N ARG A 16 11.68 8.51 -7.52
CA ARG A 16 11.59 8.54 -9.00
C ARG A 16 12.02 9.89 -9.59
N ASN A 17 11.96 10.96 -8.80
CA ASN A 17 12.48 12.28 -9.14
C ASN A 17 13.94 12.50 -8.71
N GLY A 18 14.69 11.46 -8.38
CA GLY A 18 16.11 11.50 -8.03
C GLY A 18 16.40 12.19 -6.69
N LYS A 19 15.40 12.24 -5.79
CA LYS A 19 15.52 12.80 -4.45
C LYS A 19 15.51 11.67 -3.42
N ILE A 20 15.84 11.99 -2.18
CA ILE A 20 15.90 11.04 -1.07
C ILE A 20 14.80 11.40 -0.08
N TRP A 21 14.03 10.39 0.34
CA TRP A 21 13.19 10.44 1.53
C TRP A 21 13.93 9.80 2.70
N PHE A 22 13.89 10.42 3.87
CA PHE A 22 14.35 9.84 5.12
C PHE A 22 13.13 9.60 6.02
N GLN A 23 12.87 8.33 6.32
CA GLN A 23 11.86 7.95 7.29
C GLN A 23 12.44 8.11 8.69
N GLU A 24 11.69 8.74 9.58
CA GLU A 24 12.00 8.84 11.00
C GLU A 24 11.43 7.61 11.71
N SER A 25 12.31 6.91 12.44
CA SER A 25 11.94 5.82 13.35
C SER A 25 12.00 6.38 14.77
N ASP A 26 10.85 6.78 15.30
CA ASP A 26 10.69 7.42 16.61
C ASP A 26 9.94 6.54 17.62
N GLU A 27 9.97 5.24 17.40
CA GLU A 27 9.32 4.28 18.28
C GLU A 27 9.92 4.32 19.69
N ARG A 28 9.03 4.48 20.66
CA ARG A 28 9.41 4.38 22.06
C ARG A 28 9.78 2.95 22.41
N THR A 29 10.99 2.78 22.92
CA THR A 29 11.48 1.46 23.32
C THR A 29 11.02 1.12 24.75
N PHE A 30 11.28 -0.11 25.20
CA PHE A 30 10.98 -0.57 26.56
C PHE A 30 11.76 0.20 27.65
N ILE A 31 12.78 0.99 27.29
CA ILE A 31 13.58 1.83 28.19
C ILE A 31 12.83 3.12 28.56
N ASN A 32 11.88 3.53 27.74
CA ASN A 32 11.10 4.73 28.02
C ASN A 32 10.22 4.47 29.25
N HIS A 33 10.64 5.02 30.37
CA HIS A 33 9.90 4.92 31.62
C HIS A 33 8.65 5.81 31.60
N THR A 34 7.57 5.23 31.95
CA THR A 34 6.19 5.59 31.82
C THR A 34 5.67 6.64 32.79
N ASP A 35 6.49 7.49 33.32
CA ASP A 35 6.10 8.52 34.28
C ASP A 35 5.51 9.80 33.64
N GLU A 36 5.29 9.78 32.31
CA GLU A 36 4.81 10.94 31.57
C GLU A 36 3.33 10.79 31.17
N PRO A 37 2.51 11.83 31.37
CA PRO A 37 1.07 11.77 31.12
C PRO A 37 0.62 11.64 29.65
N TYR A 38 1.55 11.52 28.71
CA TYR A 38 1.29 11.37 27.27
C TYR A 38 1.31 9.93 26.75
N GLU A 39 1.45 8.96 27.64
CA GLU A 39 1.81 7.60 27.27
C GLU A 39 0.69 6.76 26.70
N ASP A 40 -0.55 7.09 27.02
CA ASP A 40 -1.65 6.14 26.83
C ASP A 40 -2.43 6.30 25.52
N THR A 41 -2.16 7.33 24.71
CA THR A 41 -3.15 7.70 23.71
C THR A 41 -2.79 7.34 22.27
N PHE A 42 -1.54 7.09 21.91
CA PHE A 42 -1.17 6.97 20.49
C PHE A 42 -0.26 5.79 20.09
N LEU A 43 0.40 5.13 21.04
CA LEU A 43 1.41 4.13 20.67
C LEU A 43 1.24 2.85 21.49
N THR A 44 1.15 1.70 20.80
CA THR A 44 1.26 0.39 21.47
C THR A 44 2.66 0.29 22.06
N PRO A 45 2.79 0.14 23.39
CA PRO A 45 4.11 0.14 24.02
C PRO A 45 4.95 -1.05 23.55
N ILE A 46 6.17 -0.78 23.13
CA ILE A 46 7.20 -1.79 22.90
C ILE A 46 7.73 -2.18 24.27
N ARG A 47 7.61 -3.46 24.65
CA ARG A 47 7.78 -3.89 26.05
C ARG A 47 9.07 -4.65 26.32
N SER A 48 9.80 -5.05 25.29
CA SER A 48 11.02 -5.85 25.44
C SER A 48 12.05 -5.50 24.35
N LEU A 49 13.30 -5.87 24.60
CA LEU A 49 14.36 -5.78 23.59
C LEU A 49 13.99 -6.57 22.31
N SER A 50 13.39 -7.74 22.46
CA SER A 50 12.94 -8.53 21.31
C SER A 50 11.95 -7.75 20.45
N ASP A 51 10.98 -7.06 21.09
CA ASP A 51 9.98 -6.27 20.38
C ASP A 51 10.62 -5.10 19.63
N VAL A 52 11.61 -4.41 20.25
CA VAL A 52 12.37 -3.32 19.61
C VAL A 52 13.10 -3.83 18.38
N ILE A 53 13.77 -4.98 18.48
CA ILE A 53 14.50 -5.60 17.37
C ILE A 53 13.56 -5.88 16.20
N GLU A 54 12.38 -6.43 16.46
CA GLU A 54 11.42 -6.80 15.42
C GLU A 54 10.78 -5.56 14.77
N VAL A 55 10.54 -4.49 15.54
CA VAL A 55 10.09 -3.20 14.99
C VAL A 55 11.15 -2.57 14.10
N HIS A 56 12.41 -2.51 14.55
CA HIS A 56 13.51 -2.00 13.70
C HIS A 56 13.68 -2.81 12.41
N LYS A 57 13.50 -4.14 12.45
CA LYS A 57 13.47 -4.96 11.24
C LYS A 57 12.32 -4.55 10.31
N ARG A 58 11.10 -4.35 10.84
CA ARG A 58 9.96 -3.91 10.04
C ARG A 58 10.24 -2.57 9.36
N GLU A 59 10.69 -1.56 10.10
CA GLU A 59 10.98 -0.22 9.61
C GLU A 59 12.08 -0.22 8.53
N LEU A 60 13.17 -0.95 8.80
CA LEU A 60 14.21 -1.08 7.79
C LEU A 60 13.73 -1.86 6.56
N GLY A 61 12.91 -2.88 6.75
CA GLY A 61 12.35 -3.66 5.65
C GLY A 61 11.52 -2.79 4.69
N ASP A 62 10.64 -1.96 5.24
CA ASP A 62 9.86 -1.00 4.48
C ASP A 62 10.77 0.01 3.74
N THR A 63 11.79 0.51 4.44
CA THR A 63 12.81 1.40 3.87
C THR A 63 13.55 0.76 2.69
N ILE A 64 13.94 -0.51 2.80
CA ILE A 64 14.60 -1.26 1.71
C ILE A 64 13.66 -1.43 0.52
N ILE A 65 12.41 -1.82 0.75
CA ILE A 65 11.40 -2.06 -0.29
C ILE A 65 11.20 -0.80 -1.15
N HIS A 66 11.15 0.37 -0.52
CA HIS A 66 10.93 1.65 -1.20
C HIS A 66 12.23 2.39 -1.59
N GLY A 67 13.40 1.87 -1.19
CA GLY A 67 14.70 2.50 -1.48
C GLY A 67 14.92 3.83 -0.77
N ASN A 68 14.31 4.03 0.39
CA ASN A 68 14.39 5.24 1.20
C ASN A 68 15.58 5.22 2.16
N GLY A 69 15.82 6.31 2.86
CA GLY A 69 16.70 6.36 4.04
C GLY A 69 15.91 6.16 5.34
N LEU A 70 16.58 5.68 6.37
CA LEU A 70 16.02 5.54 7.72
C LEU A 70 16.97 6.18 8.73
N TRP A 71 16.41 6.87 9.73
CA TRP A 71 17.17 7.31 10.89
C TRP A 71 16.38 7.05 12.18
N ALA A 72 17.10 6.55 13.19
CA ALA A 72 16.53 6.30 14.51
C ALA A 72 16.58 7.59 15.34
N MET A 73 15.45 7.97 15.91
CA MET A 73 15.30 9.18 16.70
C MET A 73 15.09 8.84 18.18
N ASP A 74 15.80 9.55 19.04
CA ASP A 74 15.49 9.64 20.46
C ASP A 74 14.88 11.00 20.75
N LEU A 75 13.56 11.09 20.72
CA LEU A 75 12.83 12.35 20.88
C LEU A 75 13.12 12.97 22.26
N TRP A 76 13.59 14.20 22.25
CA TRP A 76 13.99 14.98 23.42
C TRP A 76 15.12 14.35 24.28
N ALA A 77 15.98 13.50 23.69
CA ALA A 77 17.08 12.84 24.39
C ALA A 77 16.60 12.10 25.67
N ARG A 78 15.53 11.31 25.53
CA ARG A 78 14.91 10.56 26.65
C ARG A 78 15.58 9.21 26.93
N GLY A 79 16.60 8.84 26.16
CA GLY A 79 17.32 7.59 26.32
C GLY A 79 16.58 6.37 25.77
N TRP A 80 15.70 6.55 24.78
CA TRP A 80 14.97 5.45 24.15
C TRP A 80 15.88 4.39 23.55
N LEU A 81 17.06 4.80 23.11
CA LEU A 81 18.07 3.96 22.49
C LEU A 81 19.27 3.66 23.42
N ASP A 82 19.19 3.96 24.72
CA ASP A 82 20.30 3.79 25.68
C ASP A 82 20.43 2.31 26.13
N ASP A 83 20.65 1.44 25.15
CA ASP A 83 20.93 0.00 25.34
C ASP A 83 21.89 -0.48 24.25
N SER A 84 22.96 -1.14 24.66
CA SER A 84 24.00 -1.64 23.74
C SER A 84 23.50 -2.66 22.73
N ALA A 85 22.52 -3.49 23.09
CA ALA A 85 21.93 -4.48 22.18
C ALA A 85 21.04 -3.83 21.11
N ILE A 86 20.39 -2.70 21.43
CA ILE A 86 19.67 -1.89 20.43
C ILE A 86 20.66 -1.37 19.39
N TRP A 87 21.78 -0.78 19.81
CA TRP A 87 22.82 -0.27 18.90
C TRP A 87 23.49 -1.36 18.09
N GLU A 88 23.74 -2.51 18.69
CA GLU A 88 24.27 -3.68 17.97
C GLU A 88 23.31 -4.12 16.86
N ASN A 89 21.99 -4.19 17.14
CA ASN A 89 20.98 -4.50 16.15
C ASN A 89 20.93 -3.46 15.03
N LEU A 90 20.89 -2.17 15.37
CA LEU A 90 20.89 -1.08 14.37
C LEU A 90 22.14 -1.15 13.48
N GLY A 91 23.31 -1.47 14.04
CA GLY A 91 24.55 -1.69 13.29
C GLY A 91 24.46 -2.85 12.30
N LYS A 92 23.88 -4.00 12.70
CA LYS A 92 23.64 -5.15 11.81
C LYS A 92 22.69 -4.79 10.68
N LEU A 93 21.59 -4.09 10.99
CA LEU A 93 20.61 -3.65 10.02
C LEU A 93 21.18 -2.62 9.04
N SER A 94 22.00 -1.68 9.52
CA SER A 94 22.71 -0.71 8.67
C SER A 94 23.66 -1.40 7.68
N ASN A 95 24.41 -2.41 8.15
CA ASN A 95 25.29 -3.20 7.28
C ASN A 95 24.50 -3.98 6.21
N LEU A 96 23.36 -4.55 6.58
CA LEU A 96 22.47 -5.19 5.62
C LEU A 96 21.99 -4.21 4.55
N TYR A 97 21.49 -3.04 4.97
CA TYR A 97 21.01 -2.01 4.06
C TYR A 97 22.08 -1.58 3.05
N GLN A 98 23.30 -1.28 3.54
CA GLN A 98 24.42 -0.89 2.68
C GLN A 98 24.80 -1.99 1.69
N ALA A 99 24.84 -3.25 2.15
CA ALA A 99 25.17 -4.37 1.28
C ALA A 99 24.08 -4.59 0.20
N TYR A 100 22.81 -4.49 0.58
CA TYR A 100 21.69 -4.58 -0.36
C TYR A 100 21.76 -3.49 -1.43
N GLN A 101 21.95 -2.22 -1.04
CA GLN A 101 22.06 -1.11 -1.97
C GLN A 101 23.24 -1.28 -2.95
N ASN A 102 24.35 -1.82 -2.48
CA ASN A 102 25.54 -2.04 -3.31
C ASN A 102 25.41 -3.28 -4.20
N GLY A 103 24.80 -4.34 -3.70
CA GLY A 103 24.71 -5.63 -4.37
C GLY A 103 23.54 -5.69 -5.37
N TYR A 104 22.38 -5.25 -4.96
CA TYR A 104 21.19 -5.25 -5.82
C TYR A 104 21.16 -4.06 -6.78
N GLY A 105 21.32 -2.85 -6.30
CA GLY A 105 21.54 -1.62 -7.07
C GLY A 105 20.46 -1.24 -8.09
N GLN A 106 19.29 -1.89 -8.08
CA GLN A 106 18.18 -1.62 -9.00
C GLN A 106 17.04 -0.88 -8.29
N ALA A 107 16.31 -0.07 -9.06
CA ALA A 107 15.10 0.57 -8.56
C ALA A 107 14.00 -0.48 -8.32
N SER A 108 13.24 -0.29 -7.26
CA SER A 108 12.08 -1.13 -6.96
C SER A 108 10.98 -0.97 -8.00
N ARG A 109 10.28 -2.08 -8.29
CA ARG A 109 9.10 -2.14 -9.14
C ARG A 109 7.93 -2.67 -8.33
N PHE A 110 6.72 -2.19 -8.68
CA PHE A 110 5.51 -2.48 -7.93
C PHE A 110 4.35 -2.78 -8.86
N ASP A 111 3.48 -3.69 -8.46
CA ASP A 111 2.29 -4.04 -9.24
C ASP A 111 1.11 -3.10 -9.00
N VAL A 112 1.06 -2.43 -7.85
CA VAL A 112 0.00 -1.51 -7.44
C VAL A 112 0.59 -0.13 -7.16
N ALA A 113 -0.03 0.91 -7.71
CA ALA A 113 0.28 2.30 -7.40
C ALA A 113 -0.90 2.95 -6.67
N LEU A 114 -0.68 3.39 -5.42
CA LEU A 114 -1.58 4.33 -4.75
C LEU A 114 -1.22 5.73 -5.21
N VAL A 115 -2.15 6.35 -5.94
CA VAL A 115 -1.92 7.64 -6.61
C VAL A 115 -2.66 8.74 -5.88
N VAL A 116 -1.93 9.77 -5.48
CA VAL A 116 -2.46 10.94 -4.78
C VAL A 116 -2.32 12.18 -5.67
N ASP A 117 -3.40 12.95 -5.79
CA ASP A 117 -3.36 14.28 -6.39
C ASP A 117 -3.32 15.35 -5.28
N GLU A 118 -2.16 15.94 -5.07
CA GLU A 118 -1.94 16.94 -4.03
C GLU A 118 -2.80 18.20 -4.26
N TYR A 119 -2.99 18.62 -5.51
CA TYR A 119 -3.81 19.79 -5.82
C TYR A 119 -5.30 19.55 -5.49
N SER A 120 -5.79 18.38 -5.75
CA SER A 120 -7.15 17.99 -5.39
C SER A 120 -7.36 17.98 -3.87
N LEU A 121 -6.34 17.59 -3.09
CA LEU A 121 -6.44 17.58 -1.63
C LEU A 121 -6.64 18.99 -1.04
N HIS A 122 -6.10 20.03 -1.66
CA HIS A 122 -6.33 21.42 -1.24
C HIS A 122 -7.79 21.85 -1.40
N ARG A 123 -8.59 21.12 -2.18
CA ARG A 123 -10.03 21.37 -2.37
C ARG A 123 -10.88 20.64 -1.33
N MET A 124 -10.32 19.77 -0.55
CA MET A 124 -11.03 19.06 0.51
C MET A 124 -11.18 19.94 1.76
N ALA A 125 -12.35 19.86 2.39
CA ALA A 125 -12.51 20.43 3.73
C ALA A 125 -11.67 19.61 4.72
N ASN A 126 -10.80 20.25 5.47
CA ASN A 126 -9.93 19.60 6.47
C ASN A 126 -10.71 19.24 7.76
N GLN A 127 -11.93 18.70 7.61
CA GLN A 127 -12.77 18.26 8.73
C GLN A 127 -13.49 16.97 8.37
N GLY A 128 -13.21 15.93 9.11
CA GLY A 128 -13.85 14.62 8.99
C GLY A 128 -12.88 13.53 8.52
N PRO A 129 -13.29 12.26 8.59
CA PRO A 129 -12.41 11.11 8.40
C PRO A 129 -12.01 10.87 6.94
N VAL A 130 -12.71 11.45 5.95
CA VAL A 130 -12.54 11.10 4.54
C VAL A 130 -11.11 11.33 4.03
N GLY A 131 -10.45 12.39 4.46
CA GLY A 131 -9.05 12.64 4.09
C GLY A 131 -8.11 11.56 4.63
N ASP A 132 -8.28 11.21 5.90
CA ASP A 132 -7.51 10.16 6.55
C ASP A 132 -7.79 8.79 5.93
N GLU A 133 -9.06 8.50 5.58
CA GLU A 133 -9.48 7.27 4.90
C GLU A 133 -8.85 7.13 3.51
N LEU A 134 -8.92 8.18 2.68
CA LEU A 134 -8.39 8.15 1.31
C LEU A 134 -6.86 8.07 1.25
N LEU A 135 -6.17 8.51 2.28
CA LEU A 135 -4.70 8.55 2.34
C LEU A 135 -4.13 7.51 3.31
N GLY A 136 -4.21 7.77 4.61
CA GLY A 136 -3.58 6.95 5.64
C GLY A 136 -4.19 5.55 5.74
N GLU A 137 -5.51 5.46 5.92
CA GLU A 137 -6.20 4.17 6.08
C GLU A 137 -6.10 3.29 4.81
N MET A 138 -6.12 3.91 3.62
CA MET A 138 -5.89 3.16 2.38
C MET A 138 -4.48 2.59 2.30
N GLN A 139 -3.44 3.32 2.74
CA GLN A 139 -2.09 2.77 2.85
C GLN A 139 -2.04 1.59 3.83
N LEU A 140 -2.64 1.75 5.02
CA LEU A 140 -2.70 0.68 6.02
C LEU A 140 -3.38 -0.58 5.46
N ASN A 141 -4.52 -0.42 4.77
CA ASN A 141 -5.20 -1.54 4.15
C ASN A 141 -4.37 -2.21 3.04
N LEU A 142 -3.57 -1.45 2.29
CA LEU A 142 -2.66 -2.00 1.29
C LEU A 142 -1.52 -2.81 1.91
N TYR A 143 -0.94 -2.37 3.04
CA TYR A 143 0.02 -3.19 3.80
C TYR A 143 -0.58 -4.52 4.24
N HIS A 144 -1.85 -4.56 4.63
CA HIS A 144 -2.55 -5.78 5.03
C HIS A 144 -3.09 -6.61 3.86
N ALA A 145 -3.09 -6.04 2.65
CA ALA A 145 -3.59 -6.74 1.46
C ALA A 145 -2.58 -7.71 0.84
N GLY A 146 -1.33 -7.75 1.32
CA GLY A 146 -0.31 -8.64 0.78
C GLY A 146 0.05 -8.32 -0.66
N LEU A 147 0.12 -7.04 -1.03
CA LEU A 147 0.37 -6.54 -2.37
C LEU A 147 1.72 -5.82 -2.44
N SER A 148 2.32 -5.85 -3.62
CA SER A 148 3.47 -5.01 -3.97
C SER A 148 2.96 -3.63 -4.36
N THR A 149 3.17 -2.62 -3.51
CA THR A 149 2.52 -1.30 -3.64
C THR A 149 3.52 -0.17 -3.54
N CYS A 150 3.41 0.84 -4.42
CA CYS A 150 4.11 2.12 -4.33
C CYS A 150 3.15 3.30 -4.08
N TYR A 151 3.70 4.39 -3.54
CA TYR A 151 2.98 5.61 -3.15
C TYR A 151 3.49 6.78 -3.99
N VAL A 152 2.65 7.25 -4.93
CA VAL A 152 3.07 8.18 -5.99
C VAL A 152 2.12 9.36 -6.16
N GLN A 153 2.64 10.44 -6.71
CA GLN A 153 1.85 11.60 -7.10
C GLN A 153 1.25 11.42 -8.51
N LEU A 154 0.11 12.03 -8.72
CA LEU A 154 -0.58 12.03 -10.02
C LEU A 154 0.33 12.58 -11.13
N GLU A 155 1.09 13.65 -10.86
CA GLU A 155 2.01 14.27 -11.83
C GLU A 155 3.06 13.28 -12.36
N ASP A 156 3.50 12.33 -11.54
CA ASP A 156 4.46 11.31 -11.98
C ASP A 156 3.82 10.28 -12.91
N VAL A 157 2.54 9.97 -12.68
CA VAL A 157 1.75 9.12 -13.59
C VAL A 157 1.51 9.84 -14.91
N LEU A 158 1.08 11.13 -14.87
CA LEU A 158 0.87 11.95 -16.06
C LEU A 158 2.14 12.10 -16.90
N ALA A 159 3.28 12.21 -16.24
CA ALA A 159 4.59 12.31 -16.89
C ALA A 159 5.17 10.97 -17.37
N GLY A 160 4.46 9.84 -17.16
CA GLY A 160 4.90 8.50 -17.55
C GLY A 160 6.08 7.97 -16.74
N ARG A 161 6.32 8.51 -15.54
CA ARG A 161 7.38 8.03 -14.62
C ARG A 161 6.95 6.84 -13.76
N VAL A 162 5.67 6.49 -13.80
CA VAL A 162 5.07 5.33 -13.11
C VAL A 162 4.35 4.50 -14.17
N ASP A 163 5.07 3.60 -14.80
CA ASP A 163 4.56 2.78 -15.93
C ASP A 163 4.61 1.26 -15.65
N ASP A 164 5.21 0.87 -14.53
CA ASP A 164 5.43 -0.50 -14.10
C ASP A 164 4.24 -1.14 -13.38
N ALA A 165 3.31 -0.36 -12.84
CA ALA A 165 2.14 -0.89 -12.15
C ALA A 165 1.05 -1.40 -13.12
N LYS A 166 0.31 -2.43 -12.66
CA LYS A 166 -0.87 -2.98 -13.34
C LYS A 166 -2.17 -2.37 -12.85
N LEU A 167 -2.22 -2.00 -11.55
CA LEU A 167 -3.37 -1.35 -10.89
C LEU A 167 -2.98 0.01 -10.34
N TYR A 168 -3.68 1.05 -10.76
CA TYR A 168 -3.55 2.43 -10.27
C TYR A 168 -4.79 2.78 -9.46
N ILE A 169 -4.63 3.00 -8.16
CA ILE A 169 -5.70 3.40 -7.24
C ILE A 169 -5.60 4.91 -7.05
N ILE A 170 -6.50 5.66 -7.67
CA ILE A 170 -6.53 7.13 -7.61
C ILE A 170 -7.53 7.55 -6.55
N THR A 171 -7.03 8.06 -5.43
CA THR A 171 -7.86 8.40 -4.27
C THR A 171 -8.43 9.81 -4.31
N SER A 172 -7.87 10.71 -5.12
CA SER A 172 -8.15 12.14 -5.00
C SER A 172 -8.17 12.90 -6.33
N ALA A 173 -8.71 12.33 -7.41
CA ALA A 173 -8.86 13.03 -8.71
C ALA A 173 -10.05 14.01 -8.69
N PHE A 174 -9.98 15.09 -7.89
CA PHE A 174 -11.13 15.96 -7.64
C PHE A 174 -11.16 17.25 -8.48
N ASP A 175 -10.06 17.63 -9.09
CA ASP A 175 -9.93 18.91 -9.81
C ASP A 175 -8.88 18.81 -10.94
N MET A 176 -9.14 17.94 -11.93
CA MET A 176 -8.26 17.78 -13.08
C MET A 176 -8.67 18.66 -14.25
N THR A 177 -7.69 19.24 -14.96
CA THR A 177 -7.91 19.94 -16.23
C THR A 177 -8.13 18.93 -17.37
N ASP A 178 -8.70 19.41 -18.49
CA ASP A 178 -8.88 18.55 -19.68
C ASP A 178 -7.54 18.02 -20.19
N GLU A 179 -6.47 18.82 -20.12
CA GLU A 179 -5.11 18.39 -20.50
C GLU A 179 -4.59 17.24 -19.59
N GLN A 180 -4.78 17.36 -18.29
CA GLN A 180 -4.40 16.28 -17.34
C GLN A 180 -5.22 15.01 -17.57
N ILE A 181 -6.50 15.15 -17.94
CA ILE A 181 -7.36 14.00 -18.29
C ILE A 181 -6.79 13.29 -19.54
N GLU A 182 -6.44 14.03 -20.59
CA GLU A 182 -5.84 13.47 -21.81
C GLU A 182 -4.49 12.81 -21.51
N GLN A 183 -3.66 13.41 -20.66
CA GLN A 183 -2.40 12.83 -20.22
C GLN A 183 -2.61 11.52 -19.45
N LEU A 184 -3.57 11.49 -18.52
CA LEU A 184 -3.89 10.30 -17.74
C LEU A 184 -4.42 9.17 -18.63
N GLN A 185 -5.29 9.47 -19.59
CA GLN A 185 -5.75 8.50 -20.59
C GLN A 185 -4.58 7.95 -21.39
N THR A 186 -3.67 8.81 -21.86
CA THR A 186 -2.47 8.40 -22.63
C THR A 186 -1.57 7.48 -21.78
N ALA A 187 -1.45 7.73 -20.50
CA ALA A 187 -0.62 6.94 -19.59
C ALA A 187 -1.25 5.60 -19.23
N LEU A 188 -2.57 5.54 -19.02
CA LEU A 188 -3.24 4.41 -18.37
C LEU A 188 -4.24 3.65 -19.26
N HIS A 189 -4.75 4.21 -20.36
CA HIS A 189 -5.69 3.52 -21.24
C HIS A 189 -4.98 2.61 -22.27
N LYS A 190 -4.04 1.79 -21.79
CA LYS A 190 -3.20 0.91 -22.60
C LYS A 190 -2.63 -0.26 -21.77
N ASP A 191 -2.05 -1.21 -22.45
CA ASP A 191 -1.20 -2.30 -21.89
C ASP A 191 -1.90 -3.15 -20.82
N GLY A 192 -3.24 -3.26 -20.87
CA GLY A 192 -4.03 -4.01 -19.92
C GLY A 192 -4.14 -3.38 -18.52
N LYS A 193 -3.68 -2.13 -18.35
CA LYS A 193 -3.70 -1.43 -17.06
C LYS A 193 -5.12 -1.25 -16.52
N THR A 194 -5.24 -1.29 -15.22
CA THR A 194 -6.50 -1.01 -14.51
C THR A 194 -6.37 0.26 -13.70
N THR A 195 -7.35 1.16 -13.82
CA THR A 195 -7.46 2.38 -13.00
C THR A 195 -8.69 2.31 -12.13
N LEU A 196 -8.51 2.38 -10.81
CA LEU A 196 -9.58 2.46 -9.83
C LEU A 196 -9.68 3.91 -9.33
N PHE A 197 -10.82 4.55 -9.59
CA PHE A 197 -11.14 5.87 -9.07
C PHE A 197 -12.01 5.73 -7.82
N MET A 198 -11.61 6.40 -6.75
CA MET A 198 -12.28 6.31 -5.46
C MET A 198 -13.08 7.56 -5.13
N TYR A 199 -14.11 7.40 -4.31
CA TYR A 199 -14.94 8.40 -3.67
C TYR A 199 -15.81 9.21 -4.67
N ASN A 200 -15.25 10.22 -5.33
CA ASN A 200 -15.93 11.03 -6.35
C ASN A 200 -14.91 11.80 -7.23
N PHE A 201 -15.42 12.60 -8.15
CA PHE A 201 -14.62 13.44 -9.04
C PHE A 201 -14.70 14.94 -8.69
N GLY A 202 -15.07 15.29 -7.46
CA GLY A 202 -15.01 16.65 -6.91
C GLY A 202 -15.70 17.72 -7.75
N SER A 203 -14.93 18.69 -8.26
CA SER A 203 -15.39 19.80 -9.09
C SER A 203 -15.56 19.45 -10.57
N MET A 204 -15.03 18.29 -11.00
CA MET A 204 -15.10 17.88 -12.40
C MET A 204 -16.53 17.68 -12.88
N THR A 205 -16.74 17.90 -14.17
CA THR A 205 -18.01 17.64 -14.84
C THR A 205 -18.25 16.14 -15.05
N THR A 206 -19.51 15.76 -15.28
CA THR A 206 -19.83 14.36 -15.62
C THR A 206 -19.20 13.93 -16.93
N GLN A 207 -19.02 14.83 -17.90
CA GLN A 207 -18.33 14.54 -19.17
C GLN A 207 -16.82 14.24 -18.94
N GLN A 208 -16.17 14.97 -18.05
CA GLN A 208 -14.77 14.69 -17.68
C GLN A 208 -14.63 13.34 -16.96
N ALA A 209 -15.54 13.04 -16.02
CA ALA A 209 -15.58 11.74 -15.35
C ALA A 209 -15.86 10.59 -16.33
N GLU A 210 -16.77 10.81 -17.30
CA GLU A 210 -17.05 9.85 -18.38
C GLU A 210 -15.84 9.65 -19.28
N ALA A 211 -15.14 10.71 -19.65
CA ALA A 211 -13.91 10.62 -20.44
C ALA A 211 -12.85 9.75 -19.76
N LEU A 212 -12.65 9.90 -18.43
CA LEU A 212 -11.71 9.11 -17.65
C LEU A 212 -12.11 7.64 -17.50
N THR A 213 -13.42 7.36 -17.34
CA THR A 213 -13.88 6.05 -16.92
C THR A 213 -14.60 5.25 -17.99
N GLY A 214 -15.13 5.95 -19.02
CA GLY A 214 -16.07 5.37 -19.99
C GLY A 214 -17.44 5.03 -19.37
N MET A 215 -17.76 5.60 -18.20
CA MET A 215 -18.99 5.40 -17.46
C MET A 215 -19.83 6.68 -17.47
N GLU A 216 -21.13 6.60 -17.70
CA GLU A 216 -22.04 7.73 -17.59
C GLU A 216 -22.44 7.94 -16.13
N PHE A 217 -22.37 9.20 -15.68
CA PHE A 217 -22.66 9.55 -14.29
C PHE A 217 -23.84 10.51 -14.12
N LYS A 218 -24.53 10.34 -12.99
CA LYS A 218 -25.44 11.31 -12.42
C LYS A 218 -24.95 11.73 -11.04
N VAL A 219 -24.85 13.02 -10.79
CA VAL A 219 -24.40 13.58 -9.51
C VAL A 219 -25.60 13.85 -8.61
N ASN A 220 -25.55 13.35 -7.38
CA ASN A 220 -26.46 13.78 -6.31
C ASN A 220 -25.75 14.86 -5.49
N ILE A 221 -26.25 16.09 -5.56
CA ILE A 221 -25.67 17.26 -4.86
C ILE A 221 -26.06 17.33 -3.37
N LEU A 222 -27.02 16.54 -2.95
CA LEU A 222 -27.39 16.46 -1.54
C LEU A 222 -26.39 15.56 -0.81
N GLN A 223 -26.07 15.92 0.43
CA GLN A 223 -25.26 15.08 1.28
C GLN A 223 -25.92 13.71 1.44
N SER A 224 -25.15 12.67 1.21
CA SER A 224 -25.57 11.27 1.27
C SER A 224 -24.60 10.46 2.09
N LYS A 225 -25.05 9.31 2.59
CA LYS A 225 -24.14 8.27 3.09
C LYS A 225 -23.76 7.36 1.93
N THR A 226 -22.49 6.95 1.90
CA THR A 226 -22.00 5.90 1.01
C THR A 226 -22.57 4.54 1.44
N GLY A 227 -21.78 3.59 1.79
CA GLY A 227 -22.23 2.25 2.23
C GLY A 227 -22.65 1.40 1.04
N ILE A 228 -21.64 0.80 0.40
CA ILE A 228 -21.84 0.02 -0.82
C ILE A 228 -22.04 -1.44 -0.48
N LYS A 229 -23.16 -2.00 -0.94
CA LYS A 229 -23.41 -3.45 -0.87
C LYS A 229 -23.08 -4.11 -2.19
N MET A 230 -22.23 -5.14 -2.13
CA MET A 230 -21.81 -5.88 -3.31
C MET A 230 -22.96 -6.67 -3.93
N THR A 231 -22.93 -6.81 -5.25
CA THR A 231 -23.91 -7.64 -5.98
C THR A 231 -23.60 -9.13 -5.79
N LYS A 232 -24.64 -9.97 -5.73
CA LYS A 232 -24.47 -11.41 -5.53
C LYS A 232 -23.72 -12.12 -6.67
N GLN A 233 -23.81 -11.59 -7.88
CA GLN A 233 -23.10 -12.06 -9.08
C GLN A 233 -22.19 -10.94 -9.54
N SER A 234 -21.03 -10.83 -8.90
CA SER A 234 -20.03 -9.83 -9.26
C SER A 234 -19.11 -10.35 -10.36
N ALA A 235 -18.80 -9.49 -11.32
CA ALA A 235 -17.77 -9.73 -12.33
C ALA A 235 -16.34 -9.81 -11.74
N VAL A 236 -16.19 -9.38 -10.49
CA VAL A 236 -14.96 -9.52 -9.70
C VAL A 236 -15.23 -10.51 -8.56
N PRO A 237 -14.75 -11.74 -8.66
CA PRO A 237 -14.97 -12.75 -7.62
C PRO A 237 -14.30 -12.36 -6.30
N GLY A 238 -14.92 -12.69 -5.17
CA GLY A 238 -14.36 -12.46 -3.84
C GLY A 238 -14.68 -11.10 -3.23
N LEU A 239 -15.39 -10.21 -3.94
CA LEU A 239 -15.87 -8.97 -3.33
C LEU A 239 -16.89 -9.25 -2.21
N ILE A 240 -16.71 -8.61 -1.08
CA ILE A 240 -17.58 -8.69 0.08
C ILE A 240 -18.16 -7.32 0.44
N SER A 241 -19.40 -7.30 0.91
CA SER A 241 -19.99 -6.09 1.49
C SER A 241 -19.36 -5.84 2.86
N ASP A 242 -18.83 -4.66 3.06
CA ASP A 242 -18.41 -4.19 4.38
C ASP A 242 -19.45 -3.24 4.98
N ASN A 243 -19.18 -2.75 6.18
CA ASN A 243 -20.07 -1.82 6.89
C ASN A 243 -19.54 -0.39 6.86
N HIS A 244 -18.49 -0.12 6.04
CA HIS A 244 -17.96 1.22 5.93
C HIS A 244 -19.00 2.17 5.32
N THR A 245 -19.09 3.37 5.86
CA THR A 245 -19.95 4.44 5.34
C THR A 245 -19.30 5.79 5.60
N ALA A 246 -19.10 6.58 4.56
CA ALA A 246 -18.67 7.96 4.64
C ALA A 246 -19.84 8.93 4.35
N LEU A 247 -19.67 10.20 4.70
CA LEU A 247 -20.54 11.28 4.22
C LEU A 247 -19.94 11.86 2.95
N ILE A 248 -20.76 11.91 1.91
CA ILE A 248 -20.36 12.44 0.60
C ILE A 248 -21.31 13.53 0.14
N SER A 249 -20.77 14.67 -0.28
CA SER A 249 -21.55 15.83 -0.72
C SER A 249 -21.89 15.82 -2.21
N ARG A 250 -21.22 15.02 -3.01
CA ARG A 250 -21.42 14.90 -4.46
C ARG A 250 -21.38 13.43 -4.86
N ALA A 251 -22.28 12.62 -4.29
CA ALA A 251 -22.32 11.21 -4.61
C ALA A 251 -22.54 10.99 -6.11
N MET A 252 -21.62 10.29 -6.73
CA MET A 252 -21.70 9.94 -8.14
C MET A 252 -22.35 8.57 -8.30
N LYS A 253 -23.29 8.47 -9.21
CA LYS A 253 -24.06 7.27 -9.51
C LYS A 253 -23.82 6.90 -10.94
N VAL A 254 -23.36 5.70 -11.20
CA VAL A 254 -23.21 5.17 -12.55
C VAL A 254 -24.61 4.87 -13.10
N VAL A 255 -24.95 5.45 -14.24
CA VAL A 255 -26.28 5.33 -14.87
C VAL A 255 -26.25 4.73 -16.27
N GLY A 256 -25.08 4.60 -16.88
CA GLY A 256 -24.90 4.06 -18.23
C GLY A 256 -23.44 3.80 -18.59
N GLY A 257 -23.20 3.53 -19.88
CA GLY A 257 -21.90 3.06 -20.40
C GLY A 257 -21.85 1.53 -20.50
N GLN A 258 -20.75 1.02 -21.07
CA GLN A 258 -20.51 -0.45 -21.10
C GLN A 258 -19.96 -0.93 -19.75
N THR A 259 -20.83 -0.97 -18.73
CA THR A 259 -20.44 -1.22 -17.35
C THR A 259 -21.06 -2.46 -16.76
N GLU A 260 -20.32 -3.12 -15.89
CA GLU A 260 -20.83 -4.18 -15.02
C GLU A 260 -20.93 -3.64 -13.59
N THR A 261 -22.11 -3.81 -12.97
CA THR A 261 -22.34 -3.39 -11.60
C THR A 261 -21.64 -4.33 -10.62
N LEU A 262 -20.77 -3.81 -9.79
CA LEU A 262 -20.10 -4.53 -8.69
C LEU A 262 -20.82 -4.31 -7.36
N GLY A 263 -21.36 -3.11 -7.12
CA GLY A 263 -22.04 -2.77 -5.88
C GLY A 263 -22.99 -1.60 -6.00
N LYS A 264 -23.88 -1.46 -5.02
CA LYS A 264 -24.93 -0.44 -4.98
C LYS A 264 -24.95 0.28 -3.64
N TYR A 265 -25.24 1.56 -3.68
CA TYR A 265 -25.61 2.34 -2.52
C TYR A 265 -26.92 1.84 -1.88
N SER A 266 -27.20 2.29 -0.67
CA SER A 266 -28.41 1.91 0.08
C SER A 266 -29.73 2.30 -0.62
N ASP A 267 -29.71 3.31 -1.51
CA ASP A 267 -30.87 3.71 -2.33
C ASP A 267 -31.05 2.87 -3.61
N GLY A 268 -30.21 1.85 -3.79
CA GLY A 268 -30.25 0.94 -4.95
C GLY A 268 -29.52 1.45 -6.19
N SER A 269 -29.02 2.68 -6.19
CA SER A 269 -28.23 3.21 -7.32
C SER A 269 -26.81 2.60 -7.33
N VAL A 270 -26.19 2.58 -8.53
CA VAL A 270 -24.87 1.96 -8.70
C VAL A 270 -23.78 2.91 -8.20
N GLY A 271 -23.02 2.45 -7.20
CA GLY A 271 -21.88 3.17 -6.61
C GLY A 271 -20.55 2.44 -6.79
N PHE A 272 -20.56 1.22 -7.32
CA PHE A 272 -19.38 0.46 -7.63
C PHE A 272 -19.56 -0.26 -8.96
N ALA A 273 -18.75 0.05 -9.94
CA ALA A 273 -18.84 -0.49 -11.29
C ALA A 273 -17.47 -0.65 -11.94
N ILE A 274 -17.41 -1.56 -12.91
CA ILE A 274 -16.24 -1.81 -13.74
C ILE A 274 -16.61 -1.65 -15.21
N ASN A 275 -15.71 -1.02 -15.96
CA ASN A 275 -15.77 -0.91 -17.42
C ASN A 275 -14.52 -1.56 -18.00
N ARG A 276 -14.69 -2.66 -18.76
CA ARG A 276 -13.62 -3.34 -19.44
C ARG A 276 -13.56 -2.93 -20.89
N GLN A 277 -12.45 -2.32 -21.25
CA GLN A 277 -12.13 -2.02 -22.64
C GLN A 277 -11.13 -3.05 -23.18
N LYS A 278 -10.84 -2.99 -24.47
CA LYS A 278 -9.92 -3.93 -25.10
C LYS A 278 -8.51 -3.86 -24.52
N ASP A 279 -8.03 -2.65 -24.25
CA ASP A 279 -6.62 -2.39 -23.92
C ASP A 279 -6.44 -1.87 -22.47
N TYR A 280 -7.52 -1.63 -21.74
CA TYR A 280 -7.51 -1.13 -20.34
C TYR A 280 -8.81 -1.43 -19.61
N THR A 281 -8.79 -1.26 -18.31
CA THR A 281 -9.98 -1.38 -17.45
C THR A 281 -10.08 -0.17 -16.54
N THR A 282 -11.30 0.32 -16.32
CA THR A 282 -11.57 1.34 -15.31
C THR A 282 -12.57 0.82 -14.28
N ILE A 283 -12.37 1.20 -13.04
CA ILE A 283 -13.23 0.87 -11.91
C ILE A 283 -13.59 2.19 -11.21
N PHE A 284 -14.85 2.36 -10.87
CA PHE A 284 -15.31 3.43 -10.01
C PHE A 284 -15.85 2.84 -8.71
N TYR A 285 -15.35 3.30 -7.58
CA TYR A 285 -15.78 2.94 -6.23
C TYR A 285 -16.18 4.20 -5.46
N GLY A 286 -17.46 4.42 -5.26
CA GLY A 286 -18.03 5.64 -4.71
C GLY A 286 -17.99 5.75 -3.18
N ASP A 287 -17.01 5.15 -2.53
CA ASP A 287 -16.73 5.26 -1.10
C ASP A 287 -15.26 5.62 -0.87
N SER A 288 -14.89 6.08 0.32
CA SER A 288 -13.56 6.59 0.65
C SER A 288 -12.58 5.51 1.11
N LEU A 289 -13.06 4.33 1.48
CA LEU A 289 -12.21 3.27 2.02
C LEU A 289 -12.59 1.90 1.45
N LEU A 290 -11.62 1.21 0.85
CA LEU A 290 -11.73 -0.18 0.44
C LEU A 290 -11.16 -1.12 1.49
N SER A 291 -11.92 -2.15 1.87
CA SER A 291 -11.43 -3.17 2.79
C SER A 291 -10.30 -4.01 2.17
N VAL A 292 -9.47 -4.58 3.03
CA VAL A 292 -8.37 -5.48 2.67
C VAL A 292 -8.83 -6.61 1.74
N ASN A 293 -9.98 -7.24 2.04
CA ASN A 293 -10.52 -8.32 1.21
C ASN A 293 -10.91 -7.85 -0.19
N ASN A 294 -11.49 -6.64 -0.30
CA ASN A 294 -11.88 -6.08 -1.59
C ASN A 294 -10.66 -5.66 -2.42
N LEU A 295 -9.60 -5.15 -1.78
CA LEU A 295 -8.31 -4.89 -2.42
C LEU A 295 -7.69 -6.16 -3.00
N LYS A 296 -7.65 -7.25 -2.23
CA LYS A 296 -7.19 -8.57 -2.71
C LYS A 296 -8.02 -9.08 -3.89
N ALA A 297 -9.34 -8.96 -3.80
CA ALA A 297 -10.25 -9.42 -4.87
C ALA A 297 -10.02 -8.63 -6.18
N ILE A 298 -9.88 -7.30 -6.09
CA ILE A 298 -9.59 -6.44 -7.25
C ILE A 298 -8.21 -6.77 -7.83
N ALA A 299 -7.18 -6.89 -6.99
CA ALA A 299 -5.83 -7.21 -7.43
C ALA A 299 -5.79 -8.54 -8.21
N ARG A 300 -6.42 -9.59 -7.68
CA ARG A 300 -6.54 -10.89 -8.38
C ARG A 300 -7.28 -10.78 -9.72
N ALA A 301 -8.34 -9.98 -9.77
CA ALA A 301 -9.08 -9.76 -11.02
C ALA A 301 -8.25 -8.99 -12.06
N CYS A 302 -7.23 -8.25 -11.63
CA CYS A 302 -6.24 -7.58 -12.48
C CYS A 302 -5.03 -8.47 -12.82
N GLY A 303 -5.01 -9.75 -12.40
CA GLY A 303 -3.86 -10.64 -12.60
C GLY A 303 -2.63 -10.25 -11.77
N ILE A 304 -2.84 -9.60 -10.62
CA ILE A 304 -1.79 -9.23 -9.68
C ILE A 304 -1.65 -10.33 -8.63
N HIS A 305 -0.41 -10.69 -8.35
CA HIS A 305 -0.09 -11.66 -7.32
C HIS A 305 -0.39 -11.09 -5.91
N VAL A 306 -1.01 -11.91 -5.07
CA VAL A 306 -1.25 -11.63 -3.65
C VAL A 306 -0.32 -12.52 -2.85
N TYR A 307 0.70 -11.93 -2.25
CA TYR A 307 1.77 -12.67 -1.55
C TYR A 307 1.29 -13.40 -0.30
N SER A 308 0.22 -12.94 0.34
CA SER A 308 -0.35 -13.60 1.52
C SER A 308 -1.86 -13.42 1.60
N ASP A 309 -2.57 -14.49 1.98
CA ASP A 309 -4.01 -14.44 2.26
C ASP A 309 -4.33 -13.93 3.67
N SER A 310 -3.35 -13.96 4.58
CA SER A 310 -3.51 -13.38 5.91
C SER A 310 -3.54 -11.85 5.85
N GLU A 311 -4.09 -11.23 6.90
CA GLU A 311 -4.08 -9.77 7.07
C GLU A 311 -2.88 -9.34 7.93
N ASP A 312 -1.74 -10.00 7.79
CA ASP A 312 -0.48 -9.58 8.37
C ASP A 312 0.11 -8.41 7.56
N VAL A 313 0.99 -7.62 8.15
CA VAL A 313 1.67 -6.54 7.44
C VAL A 313 2.67 -7.12 6.45
N LEU A 314 2.56 -6.73 5.20
CA LEU A 314 3.43 -7.20 4.14
C LEU A 314 3.82 -6.04 3.20
N MET A 315 5.10 -5.94 2.92
CA MET A 315 5.67 -5.07 1.90
C MET A 315 6.43 -5.94 0.91
N ALA A 316 6.33 -5.64 -0.38
CA ALA A 316 7.03 -6.42 -1.40
C ALA A 316 7.45 -5.55 -2.59
N ASN A 317 8.56 -5.93 -3.20
CA ASN A 317 8.98 -5.49 -4.52
C ASN A 317 9.33 -6.73 -5.37
N GLN A 318 9.98 -6.56 -6.51
CA GLN A 318 10.28 -7.65 -7.44
C GLN A 318 11.27 -8.73 -6.95
N ASN A 319 11.87 -8.58 -5.76
CA ASN A 319 12.89 -9.52 -5.28
C ASN A 319 12.91 -9.71 -3.75
N MET A 320 12.04 -9.03 -3.04
CA MET A 320 11.99 -9.11 -1.58
C MET A 320 10.55 -9.01 -1.07
N VAL A 321 10.24 -9.84 -0.08
CA VAL A 321 9.05 -9.71 0.76
C VAL A 321 9.49 -9.48 2.19
N VAL A 322 8.95 -8.43 2.79
CA VAL A 322 9.01 -8.17 4.23
C VAL A 322 7.66 -8.54 4.81
N PHE A 323 7.65 -9.47 5.73
CA PHE A 323 6.46 -9.94 6.42
C PHE A 323 6.57 -9.62 7.91
N HIS A 324 5.52 -9.01 8.50
CA HIS A 324 5.48 -8.71 9.92
C HIS A 324 4.15 -9.22 10.51
N ALA A 325 4.24 -10.15 11.45
CA ALA A 325 3.09 -10.89 11.96
C ALA A 325 2.19 -10.02 12.87
N VAL A 326 0.93 -9.87 12.49
CA VAL A 326 -0.12 -9.24 13.32
C VAL A 326 -0.68 -10.24 14.33
N THR A 327 -0.78 -11.50 13.94
CA THR A 327 -1.26 -12.59 14.79
C THR A 327 -0.26 -13.74 14.82
N ALA A 328 -0.21 -14.48 15.94
CA ALA A 328 0.61 -15.66 16.04
C ALA A 328 0.00 -16.84 15.28
N GLY A 329 0.82 -17.78 14.84
CA GLY A 329 0.41 -19.04 14.22
C GLY A 329 1.15 -19.35 12.92
N GLU A 330 0.64 -20.35 12.19
CA GLU A 330 1.16 -20.71 10.86
C GLU A 330 0.84 -19.64 9.84
N LYS A 331 1.83 -19.26 9.06
CA LYS A 331 1.79 -18.25 8.01
C LYS A 331 2.29 -18.81 6.70
N ALA A 332 1.83 -18.24 5.60
CA ALA A 332 2.31 -18.56 4.27
C ALA A 332 2.55 -17.29 3.46
N VAL A 333 3.68 -17.27 2.76
CA VAL A 333 3.98 -16.30 1.71
C VAL A 333 4.10 -17.07 0.40
N THR A 334 3.37 -16.64 -0.62
CA THR A 334 3.34 -17.26 -1.95
C THR A 334 4.05 -16.38 -2.96
N PHE A 335 4.49 -16.96 -4.08
CA PHE A 335 5.18 -16.29 -5.18
C PHE A 335 4.46 -16.59 -6.49
N GLU A 336 4.59 -15.73 -7.50
CA GLU A 336 3.88 -15.87 -8.78
C GLU A 336 4.25 -17.16 -9.54
N GLY A 337 5.39 -17.74 -9.23
CA GLY A 337 5.86 -19.00 -9.79
C GLY A 337 6.94 -19.61 -8.92
N LYS A 338 7.54 -20.70 -9.40
CA LYS A 338 8.65 -21.34 -8.71
C LYS A 338 9.88 -20.45 -8.73
N THR A 339 10.48 -20.28 -7.56
CA THR A 339 11.65 -19.43 -7.34
C THR A 339 12.49 -19.96 -6.18
N ASP A 340 13.71 -19.53 -6.06
CA ASP A 340 14.50 -19.74 -4.84
C ASP A 340 14.18 -18.62 -3.85
N VAL A 341 14.12 -18.96 -2.57
CA VAL A 341 13.78 -18.03 -1.50
C VAL A 341 14.78 -18.17 -0.36
N TRP A 342 15.33 -17.05 0.09
CA TRP A 342 16.20 -16.97 1.24
C TRP A 342 15.50 -16.28 2.41
N ASP A 343 15.16 -17.06 3.46
CA ASP A 343 14.75 -16.52 4.77
C ASP A 343 16.00 -15.98 5.46
N TYR A 344 16.22 -14.68 5.37
CA TYR A 344 17.45 -14.00 5.74
C TYR A 344 17.80 -14.16 7.22
N PHE A 345 16.86 -13.89 8.11
CA PHE A 345 17.14 -13.93 9.56
C PHE A 345 17.36 -15.34 10.09
N ASN A 346 16.79 -16.35 9.44
CA ASN A 346 17.02 -17.76 9.76
C ASN A 346 18.18 -18.38 8.96
N ASN A 347 18.75 -17.62 8.03
CA ASN A 347 19.76 -18.10 7.09
C ASN A 347 19.38 -19.44 6.42
N LYS A 348 18.13 -19.50 5.93
CA LYS A 348 17.54 -20.71 5.36
C LYS A 348 17.11 -20.51 3.92
N TRP A 349 17.59 -21.41 3.05
CA TRP A 349 17.17 -21.46 1.66
C TRP A 349 16.01 -22.45 1.44
N TYR A 350 15.09 -22.06 0.58
CA TYR A 350 14.07 -22.89 -0.03
C TYR A 350 14.27 -22.79 -1.54
N THR A 351 14.39 -23.92 -2.23
CA THR A 351 14.70 -23.95 -3.67
C THR A 351 13.52 -24.50 -4.47
N ASP A 352 13.27 -23.88 -5.65
CA ASP A 352 12.21 -24.27 -6.58
C ASP A 352 10.82 -24.34 -5.90
N VAL A 353 10.50 -23.32 -5.08
CA VAL A 353 9.23 -23.25 -4.34
C VAL A 353 8.34 -22.13 -4.86
N ASP A 354 7.03 -22.33 -4.79
CA ASP A 354 6.00 -21.30 -5.06
C ASP A 354 5.39 -20.73 -3.78
N SER A 355 5.78 -21.29 -2.61
CA SER A 355 5.35 -20.82 -1.31
C SER A 355 6.34 -21.19 -0.21
N VAL A 356 6.39 -20.36 0.83
CA VAL A 356 7.12 -20.64 2.07
C VAL A 356 6.16 -20.56 3.24
N THR A 357 6.10 -21.63 4.05
CA THR A 357 5.31 -21.67 5.27
C THR A 357 6.21 -21.63 6.51
N PHE A 358 5.77 -20.91 7.53
CA PHE A 358 6.50 -20.77 8.80
C PHE A 358 5.54 -20.46 9.94
N SER A 359 5.95 -20.78 11.17
CA SER A 359 5.25 -20.30 12.38
C SER A 359 5.83 -18.97 12.79
N ALA A 360 4.97 -18.00 13.16
CA ALA A 360 5.38 -16.69 13.63
C ALA A 360 4.68 -16.31 14.93
N GLN A 361 5.38 -15.56 15.76
CA GLN A 361 4.82 -14.87 16.92
C GLN A 361 4.31 -13.49 16.52
N ILE A 362 3.41 -12.90 17.34
CA ILE A 362 2.97 -11.50 17.11
C ILE A 362 4.20 -10.58 17.08
N GLY A 363 4.29 -9.77 16.03
CA GLY A 363 5.38 -8.82 15.84
C GLY A 363 6.66 -9.41 15.27
N GLU A 364 6.74 -10.71 14.99
CA GLU A 364 7.91 -11.31 14.33
C GLU A 364 8.02 -10.85 12.88
N THR A 365 9.22 -10.46 12.47
CA THR A 365 9.52 -9.96 11.13
C THR A 365 10.38 -10.93 10.35
N LYS A 366 10.01 -11.20 9.10
CA LYS A 366 10.76 -12.00 8.14
C LYS A 366 11.17 -11.17 6.94
N TYR A 367 12.39 -11.39 6.46
CA TYR A 367 12.82 -10.95 5.14
C TYR A 367 13.01 -12.18 4.26
N LEU A 368 12.24 -12.24 3.20
CA LEU A 368 12.30 -13.29 2.19
C LEU A 368 12.83 -12.69 0.89
N PHE A 369 14.12 -12.84 0.64
CA PHE A 369 14.67 -12.50 -0.68
C PHE A 369 14.34 -13.63 -1.64
N TYR A 370 13.86 -13.30 -2.84
CA TYR A 370 13.46 -14.30 -3.83
C TYR A 370 13.93 -13.95 -5.24
N GLY A 371 14.18 -14.98 -6.04
CA GLY A 371 14.72 -14.87 -7.39
C GLY A 371 15.71 -16.01 -7.68
N ASP A 372 16.63 -15.77 -8.59
CA ASP A 372 17.73 -16.71 -8.83
C ASP A 372 18.70 -16.73 -7.67
N LYS A 373 19.01 -17.93 -7.17
CA LYS A 373 19.87 -18.11 -5.98
C LYS A 373 21.27 -17.55 -6.20
N GLU A 374 21.89 -17.77 -7.37
CA GLU A 374 23.25 -17.29 -7.64
C GLU A 374 23.26 -15.75 -7.70
N GLU A 375 22.21 -15.14 -8.23
CA GLU A 375 22.06 -13.70 -8.24
C GLU A 375 21.97 -13.14 -6.82
N ILE A 376 21.13 -13.73 -5.95
CA ILE A 376 20.97 -13.29 -4.56
C ILE A 376 22.27 -13.47 -3.77
N GLU A 377 22.99 -14.59 -3.94
CA GLU A 377 24.29 -14.84 -3.30
C GLU A 377 25.34 -13.81 -3.74
N ASN A 378 25.29 -13.34 -4.99
CA ASN A 378 26.20 -12.31 -5.51
C ASN A 378 25.98 -10.93 -4.88
N TRP A 379 24.83 -10.64 -4.26
CA TRP A 379 24.64 -9.41 -3.50
C TRP A 379 25.50 -9.32 -2.25
N SER A 380 26.11 -10.42 -1.82
CA SER A 380 27.05 -10.49 -0.69
C SER A 380 26.48 -9.93 0.61
N LEU A 381 25.19 -10.17 0.86
CA LEU A 381 24.53 -9.71 2.09
C LEU A 381 25.17 -10.33 3.33
N PRO A 382 25.40 -9.56 4.40
CA PRO A 382 25.97 -10.10 5.64
C PRO A 382 25.01 -11.10 6.30
N ILE A 383 25.55 -12.14 6.91
CA ILE A 383 24.74 -13.06 7.72
C ILE A 383 24.36 -12.35 9.01
N TYR A 384 23.07 -12.29 9.31
CA TYR A 384 22.57 -11.73 10.56
C TYR A 384 22.83 -12.72 11.71
N ARG A 385 23.77 -12.37 12.60
CA ARG A 385 24.17 -13.19 13.77
C ARG A 385 24.10 -12.40 15.06
#